data_af9de8ed0c3c17b682e0ac40e1370da5
#
_entry.id   af9de8ed0c3c17b682e0ac40e1370da5
#
_cell.length_a   1.000
_cell.length_b   1.000
_cell.length_c   1.000
_cell.angle_alpha   90.00
_cell.angle_beta   90.00
_cell.angle_gamma   90.00
#
_symmetry.space_group_name_H-M   'P 1'
#
loop_
_entity.id
_entity.type
_entity.pdbx_description
1 polymer ?
#
loop_
_entity_poly.entity_id
_entity_poly.type
_entity_poly.pdbx_seq_one_letter_code
_entity_poly.pdbx_strand_id
1 'polypeptide(L)'
;MDMTKISRVCIGGDVFRFEGGQWHQRRNVAIMEVIAAMLMPGKPVEALTPERLGIRPPANELRYWLRSLSTPPSARLQSTIIKEVSTAGYLGFETPEPIWDIVSAHAAVAVDLRLHPVRFGRDLLLLVRSNRPLPGGPFPSVASGLEVARKMLMVRARTSAAFPVGPIRSPSEHAALLALQCPFDSALVREGSLVGLEDYADALSARCAAFDTVLVRAHPLQEPTEATWRAVLQQPSAWISSDNSYALMTAGGVSEVISLSSSLLHEASALGLRAHALDERLSHGFPVRSEYMSLTLQDLVQAFVADGGPPAGQGMLPRLEELFGRPAADAHALDLRETAAVITTGRLTGADPRLQPAFGHGWYGVEAWGRWSASRVGVLNFTWPDSRTQALDMALGVGALPRTAAKPAAVEVWSGGRMLLRQRLSADGTPSTLRFAVSRPARGEALQLALLGPEPLLPPPVGGVQDSRRLGLSLSYVETVP
;
A
#
# COMPACT_ATOMS: atom_id res chain seq x y z
N MET A 1 7.20 -13.25 -35.17
CA MET A 1 6.68 -11.86 -35.02
C MET A 1 7.67 -10.93 -35.68
N ASP A 2 7.27 -10.22 -36.73
CA ASP A 2 8.22 -9.36 -37.48
C ASP A 2 8.36 -7.98 -36.78
N MET A 3 9.29 -7.88 -35.85
CA MET A 3 9.60 -6.67 -35.08
C MET A 3 10.25 -5.57 -35.95
N THR A 4 10.66 -5.89 -37.19
CA THR A 4 11.31 -4.93 -38.07
C THR A 4 10.35 -3.85 -38.59
N LYS A 5 9.05 -4.16 -38.61
CA LYS A 5 7.98 -3.24 -39.04
C LYS A 5 7.58 -2.21 -37.98
N ILE A 6 8.05 -2.36 -36.72
CA ILE A 6 7.77 -1.41 -35.64
C ILE A 6 8.76 -0.25 -35.75
N SER A 7 8.27 0.95 -36.03
CA SER A 7 9.09 2.16 -36.10
C SER A 7 9.38 2.80 -34.74
N ARG A 8 8.45 2.64 -33.77
CA ARG A 8 8.51 3.20 -32.43
C ARG A 8 7.65 2.38 -31.46
N VAL A 9 7.80 2.61 -30.17
CA VAL A 9 7.00 2.01 -29.10
C VAL A 9 6.16 3.08 -28.44
N CYS A 10 4.85 2.93 -28.44
CA CYS A 10 3.93 3.73 -27.65
C CYS A 10 3.72 3.07 -26.30
N ILE A 11 4.03 3.76 -25.21
CA ILE A 11 3.71 3.30 -23.86
C ILE A 11 2.42 3.94 -23.36
N GLY A 12 1.57 3.15 -22.68
CA GLY A 12 0.24 3.56 -22.25
C GLY A 12 -0.22 2.88 -20.96
N GLY A 13 -1.51 2.67 -20.83
CA GLY A 13 -2.12 2.03 -19.67
C GLY A 13 -2.56 3.02 -18.62
N ASP A 14 -2.20 2.81 -17.36
CA ASP A 14 -2.56 3.69 -16.23
C ASP A 14 -1.98 5.12 -16.36
N VAL A 15 -1.17 5.38 -17.39
CA VAL A 15 -0.71 6.73 -17.74
C VAL A 15 -1.88 7.69 -18.10
N PHE A 16 -3.08 7.16 -18.34
CA PHE A 16 -4.30 7.94 -18.51
C PHE A 16 -4.91 8.45 -17.21
N ARG A 17 -4.39 8.04 -16.06
CA ARG A 17 -4.84 8.47 -14.75
C ARG A 17 -4.37 9.88 -14.46
N PHE A 18 -5.29 10.77 -14.15
CA PHE A 18 -5.00 12.18 -13.90
C PHE A 18 -4.75 12.49 -12.41
N GLU A 19 -5.56 11.94 -11.52
CA GLU A 19 -5.64 12.40 -10.13
C GLU A 19 -4.71 11.65 -9.19
N GLY A 20 -4.23 12.35 -8.14
CA GLY A 20 -3.45 11.80 -7.01
C GLY A 20 -2.21 11.08 -7.51
N GLY A 21 -2.20 10.89 -8.78
CA GLY A 21 -1.45 9.97 -9.52
C GLY A 21 -0.29 10.57 -10.30
N GLN A 22 0.05 11.87 -10.19
CA GLN A 22 1.25 12.35 -10.88
C GLN A 22 2.47 11.50 -10.52
N TRP A 23 2.57 11.06 -9.27
CA TRP A 23 3.62 10.15 -8.86
C TRP A 23 3.45 8.76 -9.46
N HIS A 24 2.26 8.18 -9.47
CA HIS A 24 1.98 6.88 -10.09
C HIS A 24 2.18 6.93 -11.60
N GLN A 25 1.70 7.96 -12.27
CA GLN A 25 1.91 8.15 -13.71
C GLN A 25 3.40 8.23 -14.04
N ARG A 26 4.17 9.08 -13.37
CA ARG A 26 5.62 9.22 -13.60
C ARG A 26 6.35 7.91 -13.33
N ARG A 27 5.99 7.21 -12.26
CA ARG A 27 6.58 5.91 -11.94
C ARG A 27 6.23 4.88 -13.00
N ASN A 28 4.97 4.78 -13.40
CA ASN A 28 4.52 3.81 -14.40
C ASN A 28 5.16 4.11 -15.76
N VAL A 29 5.25 5.37 -16.17
CA VAL A 29 5.98 5.77 -17.38
C VAL A 29 7.44 5.35 -17.29
N ALA A 30 8.14 5.65 -16.21
CA ALA A 30 9.55 5.28 -16.02
C ALA A 30 9.76 3.75 -16.04
N ILE A 31 8.86 2.98 -15.43
CA ILE A 31 8.87 1.51 -15.49
C ILE A 31 8.70 1.05 -16.92
N MET A 32 7.70 1.58 -17.62
CA MET A 32 7.39 1.18 -18.98
C MET A 32 8.49 1.58 -19.98
N GLU A 33 9.15 2.72 -19.80
CA GLU A 33 10.32 3.13 -20.58
C GLU A 33 11.46 2.13 -20.44
N VAL A 34 11.75 1.68 -19.21
CA VAL A 34 12.79 0.68 -18.96
C VAL A 34 12.42 -0.66 -19.61
N ILE A 35 11.17 -1.12 -19.42
CA ILE A 35 10.70 -2.37 -20.04
C ILE A 35 10.71 -2.26 -21.56
N ALA A 36 10.25 -1.16 -22.13
CA ALA A 36 10.25 -0.93 -23.58
C ALA A 36 11.68 -0.97 -24.16
N ALA A 37 12.64 -0.36 -23.48
CA ALA A 37 14.04 -0.40 -23.87
C ALA A 37 14.64 -1.81 -23.83
N MET A 38 14.17 -2.65 -22.89
CA MET A 38 14.58 -4.06 -22.79
C MET A 38 13.95 -4.93 -23.88
N LEU A 39 12.64 -4.73 -24.14
CA LEU A 39 11.89 -5.55 -25.11
C LEU A 39 12.17 -5.15 -26.56
N MET A 40 12.40 -3.88 -26.81
CA MET A 40 12.55 -3.31 -28.16
C MET A 40 13.76 -2.34 -28.23
N PRO A 41 14.98 -2.86 -28.07
CA PRO A 41 16.18 -2.03 -28.00
C PRO A 41 16.35 -1.19 -29.29
N GLY A 42 16.74 0.07 -29.10
CA GLY A 42 17.00 1.01 -30.20
C GLY A 42 15.74 1.59 -30.86
N LYS A 43 14.53 1.24 -30.40
CA LYS A 43 13.30 1.89 -30.88
C LYS A 43 12.97 3.11 -30.03
N PRO A 44 12.55 4.25 -30.65
CA PRO A 44 12.05 5.39 -29.89
C PRO A 44 10.85 5.00 -29.03
N VAL A 45 10.84 5.46 -27.78
CA VAL A 45 9.75 5.22 -26.81
C VAL A 45 8.99 6.52 -26.59
N GLU A 46 7.68 6.48 -26.70
CA GLU A 46 6.81 7.65 -26.60
C GLU A 46 5.61 7.36 -25.72
N ALA A 47 5.41 8.14 -24.66
CA ALA A 47 4.25 7.99 -23.80
C ALA A 47 2.99 8.59 -24.44
N LEU A 48 1.89 7.85 -24.41
CA LEU A 48 0.56 8.32 -24.77
C LEU A 48 -0.03 9.11 -23.58
N THR A 49 0.50 10.31 -23.37
CA THR A 49 0.00 11.20 -22.31
C THR A 49 -1.32 11.85 -22.70
N PRO A 50 -2.11 12.33 -21.73
CA PRO A 50 -3.34 13.08 -22.00
C PRO A 50 -3.11 14.27 -22.94
N GLU A 51 -2.03 15.02 -22.74
CA GLU A 51 -1.69 16.19 -23.57
C GLU A 51 -1.45 15.77 -25.03
N ARG A 52 -0.70 14.68 -25.23
CA ARG A 52 -0.44 14.14 -26.57
C ARG A 52 -1.72 13.69 -27.27
N LEU A 53 -2.66 13.13 -26.50
CA LEU A 53 -3.96 12.71 -26.99
C LEU A 53 -4.95 13.89 -27.15
N GLY A 54 -4.50 15.12 -26.87
CA GLY A 54 -5.35 16.32 -26.95
C GLY A 54 -6.45 16.34 -25.89
N ILE A 55 -6.25 15.63 -24.78
CA ILE A 55 -7.18 15.61 -23.65
C ILE A 55 -6.84 16.80 -22.77
N ARG A 56 -7.80 17.70 -22.59
CA ARG A 56 -7.68 18.77 -21.61
C ARG A 56 -7.96 18.21 -20.22
N PRO A 57 -7.21 18.62 -19.17
CA PRO A 57 -7.52 18.24 -17.80
C PRO A 57 -8.98 18.55 -17.50
N PRO A 58 -9.79 17.56 -17.11
CA PRO A 58 -11.19 17.78 -16.76
C PRO A 58 -11.29 18.47 -15.40
N ALA A 59 -12.37 19.21 -15.17
CA ALA A 59 -12.62 19.84 -13.87
C ALA A 59 -12.73 18.83 -12.70
N ASN A 60 -13.08 17.58 -13.01
CA ASN A 60 -13.11 16.47 -12.05
C ASN A 60 -12.29 15.30 -12.63
N GLU A 61 -11.01 15.27 -12.29
CA GLU A 61 -10.05 14.28 -12.76
C GLU A 61 -10.42 12.86 -12.32
N LEU A 62 -10.85 12.68 -11.07
CA LEU A 62 -11.28 11.39 -10.54
C LEU A 62 -12.43 10.79 -11.36
N ARG A 63 -13.47 11.56 -11.59
CA ARG A 63 -14.62 11.11 -12.36
C ARG A 63 -14.24 10.77 -13.81
N TYR A 64 -13.32 11.52 -14.39
CA TYR A 64 -12.83 11.23 -15.72
C TYR A 64 -12.09 9.90 -15.76
N TRP A 65 -11.18 9.68 -14.82
CA TRP A 65 -10.43 8.43 -14.71
C TRP A 65 -11.37 7.23 -14.49
N LEU A 66 -12.31 7.31 -13.54
CA LEU A 66 -13.29 6.25 -13.28
C LEU A 66 -14.09 5.88 -14.54
N ARG A 67 -14.49 6.87 -15.34
CA ARG A 67 -15.16 6.63 -16.62
C ARG A 67 -14.25 5.92 -17.63
N SER A 68 -12.98 6.29 -17.69
CA SER A 68 -12.04 5.68 -18.65
C SER A 68 -11.80 4.19 -18.42
N LEU A 69 -12.08 3.68 -17.21
CA LEU A 69 -11.94 2.26 -16.87
C LEU A 69 -13.03 1.38 -17.51
N SER A 70 -14.21 1.93 -17.80
CA SER A 70 -15.37 1.14 -18.24
C SER A 70 -16.10 1.69 -19.47
N THR A 71 -15.85 2.95 -19.83
CA THR A 71 -16.59 3.61 -20.93
C THR A 71 -15.67 3.79 -22.14
N PRO A 72 -16.09 3.38 -23.34
CA PRO A 72 -15.34 3.65 -24.56
C PRO A 72 -15.05 5.15 -24.73
N PRO A 73 -13.83 5.51 -25.14
CA PRO A 73 -13.48 6.90 -25.38
C PRO A 73 -14.29 7.48 -26.55
N SER A 74 -14.39 8.81 -26.61
CA SER A 74 -15.06 9.47 -27.72
C SER A 74 -14.47 9.10 -29.08
N ALA A 75 -15.24 9.15 -30.15
CA ALA A 75 -14.78 8.82 -31.51
C ALA A 75 -13.53 9.62 -31.91
N ARG A 76 -13.45 10.90 -31.50
CA ARG A 76 -12.25 11.72 -31.72
C ARG A 76 -11.03 11.14 -31.00
N LEU A 77 -11.16 10.75 -29.74
CA LEU A 77 -10.05 10.20 -28.96
C LEU A 77 -9.66 8.82 -29.50
N GLN A 78 -10.64 7.98 -29.88
CA GLN A 78 -10.37 6.71 -30.55
C GLN A 78 -9.53 6.91 -31.82
N SER A 79 -9.94 7.84 -32.71
CA SER A 79 -9.20 8.14 -33.93
C SER A 79 -7.77 8.63 -33.64
N THR A 80 -7.58 9.40 -32.57
CA THR A 80 -6.25 9.86 -32.16
C THR A 80 -5.40 8.69 -31.65
N ILE A 81 -5.94 7.80 -30.80
CA ILE A 81 -5.23 6.61 -30.32
C ILE A 81 -4.85 5.71 -31.51
N ILE A 82 -5.78 5.44 -32.41
CA ILE A 82 -5.54 4.61 -33.60
C ILE A 82 -4.39 5.20 -34.42
N LYS A 83 -4.40 6.50 -34.69
CA LYS A 83 -3.31 7.19 -35.42
C LYS A 83 -1.96 7.00 -34.73
N GLU A 84 -1.92 7.10 -33.41
CA GLU A 84 -0.67 6.95 -32.66
C GLU A 84 -0.14 5.51 -32.68
N VAL A 85 -1.00 4.49 -32.64
CA VAL A 85 -0.57 3.09 -32.49
C VAL A 85 -0.48 2.31 -33.81
N SER A 86 -1.09 2.78 -34.91
CA SER A 86 -1.19 2.01 -36.17
C SER A 86 0.15 1.64 -36.81
N THR A 87 1.21 2.40 -36.54
CA THR A 87 2.59 2.14 -37.05
C THR A 87 3.58 1.82 -35.91
N ALA A 88 3.08 1.62 -34.71
CA ALA A 88 3.86 1.43 -33.50
C ALA A 88 3.62 0.05 -32.87
N GLY A 89 4.55 -0.35 -32.00
CA GLY A 89 4.26 -1.30 -30.94
C GLY A 89 3.58 -0.57 -29.77
N TYR A 90 2.62 -1.18 -29.13
CA TYR A 90 2.01 -0.68 -27.89
C TYR A 90 2.45 -1.52 -26.72
N LEU A 91 2.91 -0.87 -25.67
CA LEU A 91 3.25 -1.48 -24.39
C LEU A 91 2.47 -0.79 -23.27
N GLY A 92 1.48 -1.45 -22.72
CA GLY A 92 0.61 -0.94 -21.66
C GLY A 92 0.93 -1.51 -20.29
N PHE A 93 0.58 -0.76 -19.25
CA PHE A 93 0.58 -1.23 -17.87
C PHE A 93 -0.79 -0.95 -17.27
N GLU A 94 -1.52 -2.04 -16.93
CA GLU A 94 -2.90 -1.97 -16.42
C GLU A 94 -3.84 -1.18 -17.37
N THR A 95 -3.71 -1.44 -18.67
CA THR A 95 -4.51 -0.74 -19.68
C THR A 95 -6.00 -0.97 -19.45
N PRO A 96 -6.83 0.11 -19.33
CA PRO A 96 -8.27 0.00 -19.26
C PRO A 96 -8.85 -0.77 -20.45
N GLU A 97 -9.85 -1.62 -20.22
CA GLU A 97 -10.41 -2.47 -21.28
C GLU A 97 -10.86 -1.70 -22.54
N PRO A 98 -11.56 -0.55 -22.42
CA PRO A 98 -11.95 0.21 -23.60
C PRO A 98 -10.78 0.74 -24.43
N ILE A 99 -9.62 0.95 -23.80
CA ILE A 99 -8.40 1.35 -24.48
C ILE A 99 -7.71 0.12 -25.09
N TRP A 100 -7.69 -0.99 -24.32
CA TRP A 100 -7.12 -2.24 -24.82
C TRP A 100 -7.81 -2.73 -26.10
N ASP A 101 -9.14 -2.65 -26.18
CA ASP A 101 -9.90 -3.03 -27.37
C ASP A 101 -9.43 -2.26 -28.62
N ILE A 102 -9.13 -0.97 -28.46
CA ILE A 102 -8.63 -0.13 -29.56
C ILE A 102 -7.20 -0.50 -29.92
N VAL A 103 -6.30 -0.52 -28.93
CA VAL A 103 -4.87 -0.72 -29.23
C VAL A 103 -4.58 -2.15 -29.69
N SER A 104 -5.28 -3.14 -29.17
CA SER A 104 -5.12 -4.53 -29.59
C SER A 104 -5.59 -4.78 -31.03
N ALA A 105 -6.60 -4.02 -31.49
CA ALA A 105 -7.11 -4.12 -32.85
C ALA A 105 -6.24 -3.41 -33.88
N HIS A 106 -5.53 -2.34 -33.48
CA HIS A 106 -4.88 -1.41 -34.45
C HIS A 106 -3.36 -1.36 -34.35
N ALA A 107 -2.73 -1.68 -33.21
CA ALA A 107 -1.28 -1.73 -33.10
C ALA A 107 -0.72 -2.97 -33.81
N ALA A 108 0.46 -2.81 -34.41
CA ALA A 108 1.17 -3.94 -35.04
C ALA A 108 1.44 -5.04 -34.02
N VAL A 109 1.80 -4.67 -32.81
CA VAL A 109 1.97 -5.48 -31.62
C VAL A 109 1.45 -4.70 -30.44
N ALA A 110 0.55 -5.27 -29.66
CA ALA A 110 0.11 -4.73 -28.38
C ALA A 110 0.41 -5.73 -27.27
N VAL A 111 1.05 -5.26 -26.23
CA VAL A 111 1.33 -6.00 -24.98
C VAL A 111 0.83 -5.16 -23.82
N ASP A 112 0.05 -5.76 -22.93
CA ASP A 112 -0.38 -5.15 -21.67
C ASP A 112 0.15 -5.96 -20.49
N LEU A 113 0.72 -5.27 -19.54
CA LEU A 113 1.35 -5.84 -18.36
C LEU A 113 0.55 -5.48 -17.12
N ARG A 114 0.49 -6.41 -16.19
CA ARG A 114 -0.01 -6.18 -14.82
C ARG A 114 0.92 -6.86 -13.84
N LEU A 115 1.01 -6.33 -12.63
CA LEU A 115 1.71 -7.04 -11.57
C LEU A 115 0.95 -8.33 -11.24
N HIS A 116 1.68 -9.43 -11.13
CA HIS A 116 1.10 -10.67 -10.63
C HIS A 116 0.64 -10.48 -9.18
N PRO A 117 -0.52 -11.02 -8.76
CA PRO A 117 -1.01 -10.85 -7.40
C PRO A 117 -0.08 -11.45 -6.34
N VAL A 118 0.63 -12.54 -6.67
CA VAL A 118 1.63 -13.14 -5.76
C VAL A 118 3.00 -12.55 -6.06
N ARG A 119 3.61 -11.90 -5.05
CA ARG A 119 4.84 -11.08 -5.18
C ARG A 119 5.98 -11.49 -4.27
N PHE A 120 5.84 -12.55 -3.47
CA PHE A 120 6.90 -13.00 -2.56
C PHE A 120 8.00 -13.81 -3.24
N GLY A 121 7.94 -14.01 -4.57
CA GLY A 121 8.98 -14.67 -5.37
C GLY A 121 10.24 -13.83 -5.46
N ARG A 122 11.35 -14.47 -5.87
CA ARG A 122 12.62 -13.76 -6.15
C ARG A 122 12.53 -12.90 -7.40
N ASP A 123 11.80 -13.41 -8.40
CA ASP A 123 11.67 -12.77 -9.69
C ASP A 123 10.39 -11.96 -9.74
N LEU A 124 10.43 -10.83 -10.45
CA LEU A 124 9.24 -10.04 -10.70
C LEU A 124 8.30 -10.83 -11.62
N LEU A 125 7.15 -11.20 -11.09
CA LEU A 125 6.11 -11.86 -11.83
C LEU A 125 5.14 -10.84 -12.43
N LEU A 126 4.78 -11.07 -13.68
CA LEU A 126 3.85 -10.26 -14.44
C LEU A 126 2.70 -11.12 -14.98
N LEU A 127 1.53 -10.54 -15.07
CA LEU A 127 0.45 -11.00 -15.91
C LEU A 127 0.58 -10.27 -17.24
N VAL A 128 0.68 -11.02 -18.32
CA VAL A 128 0.94 -10.49 -19.67
C VAL A 128 -0.18 -10.92 -20.61
N ARG A 129 -0.77 -9.97 -21.30
CA ARG A 129 -1.64 -10.26 -22.46
C ARG A 129 -1.07 -9.60 -23.71
N SER A 130 -1.32 -10.20 -24.85
CA SER A 130 -0.87 -9.68 -26.13
C SER A 130 -1.91 -9.93 -27.21
N ASN A 131 -2.01 -9.03 -28.20
CA ASN A 131 -2.86 -9.22 -29.38
C ASN A 131 -2.30 -10.24 -30.37
N ARG A 132 -1.08 -10.73 -30.13
CA ARG A 132 -0.42 -11.78 -30.93
C ARG A 132 0.34 -12.74 -30.00
N PRO A 133 0.56 -14.00 -30.43
CA PRO A 133 1.40 -14.91 -29.70
C PRO A 133 2.78 -14.29 -29.41
N LEU A 134 3.22 -14.35 -28.16
CA LEU A 134 4.56 -13.90 -27.79
C LEU A 134 5.59 -14.84 -28.40
N PRO A 135 6.73 -14.33 -28.90
CA PRO A 135 7.82 -15.18 -29.38
C PRO A 135 8.40 -16.02 -28.24
N GLY A 136 9.03 -17.15 -28.56
CA GLY A 136 9.72 -17.99 -27.58
C GLY A 136 8.84 -18.93 -26.74
N GLY A 137 7.51 -18.93 -26.93
CA GLY A 137 6.66 -19.91 -26.24
C GLY A 137 6.84 -21.37 -26.72
N PRO A 138 6.47 -22.35 -25.89
CA PRO A 138 5.79 -22.26 -24.61
C PRO A 138 6.71 -21.82 -23.46
N PHE A 139 6.18 -20.99 -22.55
CA PHE A 139 6.93 -20.50 -21.39
C PHE A 139 6.87 -21.50 -20.23
N PRO A 140 7.92 -21.56 -19.38
CA PRO A 140 7.90 -22.42 -18.20
C PRO A 140 6.81 -21.97 -17.23
N SER A 141 6.24 -22.93 -16.50
CA SER A 141 5.28 -22.62 -15.44
C SER A 141 5.98 -21.91 -14.29
N VAL A 142 5.45 -20.76 -13.86
CA VAL A 142 5.95 -20.02 -12.68
C VAL A 142 5.64 -20.73 -11.36
N ALA A 143 4.79 -21.78 -11.38
CA ALA A 143 4.33 -22.47 -10.17
C ALA A 143 5.46 -23.08 -9.34
N SER A 144 6.48 -23.65 -9.99
CA SER A 144 7.64 -24.26 -9.31
C SER A 144 8.49 -23.21 -8.59
N GLY A 145 8.71 -22.04 -9.21
CA GLY A 145 9.44 -20.92 -8.62
C GLY A 145 8.72 -20.34 -7.41
N LEU A 146 7.40 -20.19 -7.51
CA LEU A 146 6.55 -19.74 -6.40
C LEU A 146 6.56 -20.73 -5.23
N GLU A 147 6.53 -22.04 -5.49
CA GLU A 147 6.58 -23.06 -4.44
C GLU A 147 7.92 -23.06 -3.70
N VAL A 148 9.04 -22.88 -4.42
CA VAL A 148 10.36 -22.72 -3.80
C VAL A 148 10.40 -21.44 -2.93
N ALA A 149 9.93 -20.31 -3.46
CA ALA A 149 9.88 -19.06 -2.71
C ALA A 149 9.00 -19.16 -1.46
N ARG A 150 7.84 -19.81 -1.56
CA ARG A 150 6.95 -20.11 -0.44
C ARG A 150 7.66 -20.91 0.65
N LYS A 151 8.34 -22.00 0.28
CA LYS A 151 9.08 -22.84 1.24
C LYS A 151 10.19 -22.05 1.92
N MET A 152 10.94 -21.25 1.18
CA MET A 152 11.99 -20.40 1.75
C MET A 152 11.45 -19.38 2.75
N LEU A 153 10.32 -18.74 2.43
CA LEU A 153 9.64 -17.79 3.32
C LEU A 153 9.19 -18.48 4.62
N MET A 154 8.57 -19.64 4.52
CA MET A 154 8.13 -20.43 5.67
C MET A 154 9.29 -20.95 6.54
N VAL A 155 10.43 -21.32 5.95
CA VAL A 155 11.62 -21.73 6.70
C VAL A 155 12.18 -20.52 7.47
N ARG A 156 12.32 -19.36 6.82
CA ARG A 156 12.78 -18.13 7.48
C ARG A 156 11.88 -17.73 8.64
N ALA A 157 10.56 -17.78 8.45
CA ALA A 157 9.60 -17.49 9.50
C ALA A 157 9.75 -18.40 10.73
N ARG A 158 10.00 -19.69 10.54
CA ARG A 158 10.23 -20.64 11.63
C ARG A 158 11.56 -20.42 12.39
N THR A 159 12.56 -19.85 11.72
CA THR A 159 13.87 -19.56 12.33
C THR A 159 13.91 -18.20 13.01
N SER A 160 13.05 -17.26 12.63
CA SER A 160 12.92 -15.93 13.25
C SER A 160 11.98 -15.91 14.46
N ALA A 161 11.75 -17.01 15.14
CA ALA A 161 10.71 -17.23 16.13
C ALA A 161 10.78 -16.40 17.44
N ALA A 162 11.02 -15.10 17.31
CA ALA A 162 10.66 -14.14 18.34
C ALA A 162 9.21 -13.72 18.09
N PHE A 163 8.29 -14.13 18.95
CA PHE A 163 6.91 -13.64 18.94
C PHE A 163 6.91 -12.12 19.04
N PRO A 164 5.99 -11.44 18.34
CA PRO A 164 5.90 -10.00 18.42
C PRO A 164 5.67 -9.56 19.86
N VAL A 165 6.32 -8.50 20.24
CA VAL A 165 5.92 -7.68 21.36
C VAL A 165 4.62 -6.99 20.94
N GLY A 166 3.50 -7.59 21.25
CA GLY A 166 2.18 -7.14 20.86
C GLY A 166 1.13 -7.98 21.56
N PRO A 167 -0.14 -7.85 21.20
CA PRO A 167 -1.20 -8.61 21.82
C PRO A 167 -1.15 -10.11 21.52
N ILE A 168 -0.44 -10.52 20.45
CA ILE A 168 -0.29 -11.96 20.10
C ILE A 168 0.88 -12.52 20.90
N ARG A 169 0.57 -13.25 21.96
CA ARG A 169 1.55 -13.85 22.87
C ARG A 169 1.75 -15.34 22.65
N SER A 170 0.89 -15.96 21.86
CA SER A 170 0.86 -17.41 21.69
C SER A 170 0.41 -17.79 20.29
N PRO A 171 0.97 -18.87 19.69
CA PRO A 171 0.44 -19.44 18.44
C PRO A 171 -1.00 -19.92 18.54
N SER A 172 -1.52 -20.09 19.76
CA SER A 172 -2.92 -20.47 20.01
C SER A 172 -3.88 -19.28 19.99
N GLU A 173 -3.39 -18.04 19.96
CA GLU A 173 -4.26 -16.87 19.81
C GLU A 173 -4.86 -16.82 18.41
N HIS A 174 -6.17 -16.58 18.35
CA HIS A 174 -6.91 -16.52 17.11
C HIS A 174 -6.83 -15.12 16.53
N ALA A 175 -5.85 -14.90 15.65
CA ALA A 175 -5.60 -13.61 15.04
C ALA A 175 -5.86 -13.58 13.54
N ALA A 176 -6.21 -12.39 13.02
CA ALA A 176 -6.27 -12.07 11.61
C ALA A 176 -5.36 -10.89 11.26
N LEU A 177 -5.01 -10.77 9.98
CA LEU A 177 -4.34 -9.61 9.41
C LEU A 177 -5.33 -8.84 8.53
N LEU A 178 -5.64 -7.59 8.88
CA LEU A 178 -6.41 -6.67 8.04
C LEU A 178 -5.43 -5.83 7.20
N ALA A 179 -5.42 -6.08 5.90
CA ALA A 179 -4.59 -5.35 4.94
C ALA A 179 -5.38 -4.18 4.33
N LEU A 180 -4.97 -2.95 4.64
CA LEU A 180 -5.57 -1.74 4.07
C LEU A 180 -4.98 -1.47 2.68
N GLN A 181 -5.79 -0.87 1.80
CA GLN A 181 -5.44 -0.59 0.41
C GLN A 181 -5.19 0.90 0.17
N CYS A 182 -4.56 1.19 -0.96
CA CYS A 182 -4.50 2.56 -1.49
C CYS A 182 -5.91 3.08 -1.77
N PRO A 183 -6.28 4.27 -1.29
CA PRO A 183 -7.64 4.79 -1.48
C PRO A 183 -8.02 5.08 -2.94
N PHE A 184 -7.05 5.15 -3.84
CA PHE A 184 -7.26 5.41 -5.28
C PHE A 184 -6.78 4.23 -6.14
N ASP A 185 -6.96 3.00 -5.66
CA ASP A 185 -6.65 1.80 -6.43
C ASP A 185 -7.80 1.48 -7.40
N SER A 186 -7.47 1.12 -8.65
CA SER A 186 -8.45 0.66 -9.64
C SER A 186 -9.20 -0.59 -9.19
N ALA A 187 -8.59 -1.40 -8.33
CA ALA A 187 -9.22 -2.56 -7.70
C ALA A 187 -10.37 -2.21 -6.73
N LEU A 188 -10.48 -0.93 -6.32
CA LEU A 188 -11.58 -0.43 -5.48
C LEU A 188 -12.71 0.20 -6.29
N VAL A 189 -12.67 0.12 -7.61
CA VAL A 189 -13.74 0.69 -8.45
C VAL A 189 -14.88 -0.30 -8.57
N ARG A 190 -16.06 0.13 -8.13
CA ARG A 190 -17.30 -0.60 -8.22
C ARG A 190 -18.37 0.27 -8.88
N GLU A 191 -18.95 -0.22 -9.98
CA GLU A 191 -20.02 0.47 -10.71
C GLU A 191 -19.69 1.94 -11.05
N GLY A 192 -18.41 2.18 -11.41
CA GLY A 192 -17.94 3.53 -11.76
C GLY A 192 -17.68 4.47 -10.59
N SER A 193 -17.67 3.95 -9.35
CA SER A 193 -17.36 4.70 -8.13
C SER A 193 -16.23 4.02 -7.35
N LEU A 194 -15.41 4.80 -6.65
CA LEU A 194 -14.48 4.26 -5.66
C LEU A 194 -15.24 3.88 -4.39
N VAL A 195 -14.93 2.73 -3.84
CA VAL A 195 -15.41 2.28 -2.53
C VAL A 195 -14.25 2.24 -1.54
N GLY A 196 -14.54 2.53 -0.28
CA GLY A 196 -13.61 2.46 0.84
C GLY A 196 -13.99 1.35 1.82
N LEU A 197 -13.13 1.11 2.79
CA LEU A 197 -13.40 0.14 3.87
C LEU A 197 -14.61 0.58 4.71
N GLU A 198 -14.83 1.88 4.83
CA GLU A 198 -15.98 2.50 5.50
C GLU A 198 -17.33 2.10 4.92
N ASP A 199 -17.39 1.81 3.62
CA ASP A 199 -18.61 1.35 2.93
C ASP A 199 -18.99 -0.09 3.32
N TYR A 200 -18.07 -0.80 3.98
CA TYR A 200 -18.23 -2.18 4.43
C TYR A 200 -18.11 -2.31 5.97
N ALA A 201 -18.41 -1.24 6.71
CA ALA A 201 -18.22 -1.18 8.16
C ALA A 201 -18.89 -2.32 8.93
N ASP A 202 -20.12 -2.71 8.55
CA ASP A 202 -20.84 -3.82 9.18
C ASP A 202 -20.18 -5.17 8.90
N ALA A 203 -19.79 -5.42 7.66
CA ALA A 203 -19.08 -6.65 7.27
C ALA A 203 -17.70 -6.73 7.96
N LEU A 204 -16.98 -5.60 8.03
CA LEU A 204 -15.73 -5.49 8.76
C LEU A 204 -15.93 -5.84 10.24
N SER A 205 -16.93 -5.22 10.88
CA SER A 205 -17.21 -5.43 12.31
C SER A 205 -17.59 -6.88 12.59
N ALA A 206 -18.46 -7.47 11.79
CA ALA A 206 -18.85 -8.87 11.91
C ALA A 206 -17.63 -9.81 11.76
N ARG A 207 -16.73 -9.47 10.81
CA ARG A 207 -15.55 -10.30 10.59
C ARG A 207 -14.51 -10.13 11.69
N CYS A 208 -14.22 -8.91 12.13
CA CYS A 208 -13.28 -8.62 13.21
C CYS A 208 -13.71 -9.24 14.54
N ALA A 209 -15.01 -9.31 14.82
CA ALA A 209 -15.53 -9.93 16.03
C ALA A 209 -15.23 -11.43 16.16
N ALA A 210 -14.89 -12.11 15.07
CA ALA A 210 -14.51 -13.51 15.07
C ALA A 210 -13.06 -13.75 15.57
N PHE A 211 -12.28 -12.70 15.82
CA PHE A 211 -10.86 -12.80 16.18
C PHE A 211 -10.57 -12.12 17.51
N ASP A 212 -9.63 -12.71 18.23
CA ASP A 212 -9.11 -12.12 19.46
C ASP A 212 -8.31 -10.84 19.17
N THR A 213 -7.54 -10.87 18.10
CA THR A 213 -6.74 -9.74 17.63
C THR A 213 -6.83 -9.64 16.11
N VAL A 214 -7.00 -8.43 15.61
CA VAL A 214 -6.92 -8.10 14.20
C VAL A 214 -5.75 -7.14 14.01
N LEU A 215 -4.64 -7.67 13.50
CA LEU A 215 -3.47 -6.86 13.15
C LEU A 215 -3.79 -6.02 11.93
N VAL A 216 -3.70 -4.71 12.04
CA VAL A 216 -4.03 -3.79 10.94
C VAL A 216 -2.75 -3.29 10.32
N ARG A 217 -2.62 -3.49 9.02
CA ARG A 217 -1.46 -3.02 8.24
C ARG A 217 -1.89 -2.00 7.20
N ALA A 218 -1.43 -0.76 7.36
CA ALA A 218 -1.62 0.28 6.34
C ALA A 218 -0.82 -0.03 5.08
N HIS A 219 -1.30 0.44 3.93
CA HIS A 219 -0.58 0.29 2.68
C HIS A 219 0.73 1.11 2.72
N PRO A 220 1.89 0.54 2.29
CA PRO A 220 3.18 1.22 2.45
C PRO A 220 3.35 2.46 1.58
N LEU A 221 2.58 2.61 0.51
CA LEU A 221 2.75 3.68 -0.47
C LEU A 221 1.79 4.85 -0.28
N GLN A 222 0.63 4.62 0.29
CA GLN A 222 -0.40 5.65 0.44
C GLN A 222 -1.11 5.57 1.78
N GLU A 223 -1.35 6.72 2.35
CA GLU A 223 -2.10 6.89 3.58
C GLU A 223 -3.58 6.55 3.37
N PRO A 224 -4.19 5.72 4.21
CA PRO A 224 -5.63 5.49 4.24
C PRO A 224 -6.42 6.79 4.49
N THR A 225 -7.66 6.85 4.04
CA THR A 225 -8.54 7.98 4.32
C THR A 225 -8.85 8.10 5.82
N GLU A 226 -9.29 9.27 6.25
CA GLU A 226 -9.77 9.48 7.62
C GLU A 226 -10.95 8.56 7.95
N ALA A 227 -11.85 8.35 6.98
CA ALA A 227 -13.01 7.46 7.13
C ALA A 227 -12.58 5.99 7.29
N THR A 228 -11.63 5.54 6.48
CA THR A 228 -11.03 4.20 6.61
C THR A 228 -10.39 4.01 8.00
N TRP A 229 -9.61 4.99 8.48
CA TRP A 229 -9.02 4.91 9.81
C TRP A 229 -10.06 4.85 10.92
N ARG A 230 -11.15 5.64 10.83
CA ARG A 230 -12.23 5.56 11.80
C ARG A 230 -12.92 4.21 11.81
N ALA A 231 -13.20 3.64 10.63
CA ALA A 231 -13.79 2.30 10.54
C ALA A 231 -12.91 1.24 11.22
N VAL A 232 -11.59 1.33 11.07
CA VAL A 232 -10.62 0.47 11.74
C VAL A 232 -10.59 0.72 13.25
N LEU A 233 -10.46 1.97 13.69
CA LEU A 233 -10.32 2.34 15.09
C LEU A 233 -11.56 2.02 15.94
N GLN A 234 -12.71 1.85 15.32
CA GLN A 234 -13.95 1.40 15.96
C GLN A 234 -13.96 -0.10 16.25
N GLN A 235 -13.01 -0.88 15.71
CA GLN A 235 -12.96 -2.32 15.96
C GLN A 235 -12.24 -2.61 17.30
N PRO A 236 -12.89 -3.27 18.28
CA PRO A 236 -12.29 -3.53 19.60
C PRO A 236 -11.04 -4.42 19.55
N SER A 237 -10.98 -5.33 18.57
CA SER A 237 -9.86 -6.26 18.39
C SER A 237 -8.73 -5.68 17.50
N ALA A 238 -8.88 -4.46 16.96
CA ALA A 238 -7.89 -3.88 16.07
C ALA A 238 -6.60 -3.50 16.81
N TRP A 239 -5.48 -3.87 16.22
CA TRP A 239 -4.13 -3.49 16.63
C TRP A 239 -3.34 -3.06 15.41
N ILE A 240 -3.00 -1.78 15.33
CA ILE A 240 -2.27 -1.22 14.19
C ILE A 240 -0.79 -1.61 14.31
N SER A 241 -0.28 -2.30 13.31
CA SER A 241 1.11 -2.78 13.26
C SER A 241 1.92 -2.09 12.16
N SER A 242 3.19 -1.81 12.45
CA SER A 242 4.19 -1.36 11.49
C SER A 242 5.01 -2.51 10.91
N ASP A 243 4.88 -3.71 11.46
CA ASP A 243 5.63 -4.88 11.02
C ASP A 243 5.28 -5.31 9.59
N ASN A 244 6.22 -5.96 8.94
CA ASN A 244 6.05 -6.42 7.57
C ASN A 244 4.90 -7.45 7.47
N SER A 245 4.02 -7.31 6.47
CA SER A 245 2.87 -8.19 6.28
C SER A 245 3.25 -9.66 6.15
N TYR A 246 4.39 -9.97 5.50
CA TYR A 246 4.85 -11.36 5.38
C TYR A 246 5.37 -11.90 6.71
N ALA A 247 6.05 -11.05 7.51
CA ALA A 247 6.45 -11.42 8.86
C ALA A 247 5.22 -11.77 9.70
N LEU A 248 4.18 -10.93 9.66
CA LEU A 248 2.92 -11.17 10.38
C LEU A 248 2.22 -12.45 9.90
N MET A 249 2.13 -12.68 8.58
CA MET A 249 1.50 -13.88 8.02
C MET A 249 2.25 -15.17 8.33
N THR A 250 3.55 -15.11 8.58
CA THR A 250 4.40 -16.30 8.75
C THR A 250 4.84 -16.55 10.18
N ALA A 251 4.65 -15.59 11.10
CA ALA A 251 5.06 -15.70 12.50
C ALA A 251 4.24 -16.72 13.32
N GLY A 252 3.14 -17.22 12.78
CA GLY A 252 2.16 -18.03 13.52
C GLY A 252 1.15 -17.13 14.25
N GLY A 253 0.05 -17.72 14.71
CA GLY A 253 -1.05 -16.97 15.35
C GLY A 253 -2.02 -16.29 14.36
N VAL A 254 -1.56 -15.79 13.21
CA VAL A 254 -2.44 -15.30 12.15
C VAL A 254 -2.99 -16.48 11.36
N SER A 255 -4.30 -16.64 11.33
CA SER A 255 -5.00 -17.71 10.63
C SER A 255 -5.71 -17.24 9.36
N GLU A 256 -5.88 -15.92 9.21
CA GLU A 256 -6.63 -15.33 8.12
C GLU A 256 -6.12 -13.94 7.73
N VAL A 257 -6.21 -13.61 6.46
CA VAL A 257 -6.02 -12.26 5.93
C VAL A 257 -7.35 -11.71 5.44
N ILE A 258 -7.70 -10.51 5.88
CA ILE A 258 -8.92 -9.78 5.54
C ILE A 258 -8.53 -8.55 4.72
N SER A 259 -9.26 -8.25 3.66
CA SER A 259 -9.12 -7.00 2.91
C SER A 259 -10.35 -6.75 2.04
N LEU A 260 -10.47 -5.56 1.45
CA LEU A 260 -11.49 -5.33 0.40
C LEU A 260 -11.18 -6.16 -0.85
N SER A 261 -9.99 -5.95 -1.45
CA SER A 261 -9.59 -6.60 -2.72
C SER A 261 -8.06 -6.66 -2.89
N SER A 262 -7.29 -6.60 -1.81
CA SER A 262 -5.82 -6.59 -1.89
C SER A 262 -5.28 -7.86 -2.53
N SER A 263 -4.23 -7.71 -3.34
CA SER A 263 -3.44 -8.84 -3.84
C SER A 263 -2.85 -9.73 -2.73
N LEU A 264 -2.70 -9.19 -1.51
CA LEU A 264 -2.25 -9.93 -0.34
C LEU A 264 -3.18 -11.11 0.01
N LEU A 265 -4.45 -11.09 -0.41
CA LEU A 265 -5.37 -12.23 -0.26
C LEU A 265 -4.89 -13.45 -1.06
N HIS A 266 -4.38 -13.24 -2.27
CA HIS A 266 -3.81 -14.32 -3.09
C HIS A 266 -2.51 -14.86 -2.49
N GLU A 267 -1.70 -13.97 -1.92
CA GLU A 267 -0.46 -14.34 -1.24
C GLU A 267 -0.74 -15.12 0.04
N ALA A 268 -1.74 -14.70 0.82
CA ALA A 268 -2.22 -15.43 1.99
C ALA A 268 -2.67 -16.85 1.63
N SER A 269 -3.49 -17.01 0.58
CA SER A 269 -3.91 -18.32 0.08
C SER A 269 -2.71 -19.17 -0.34
N ALA A 270 -1.74 -18.60 -1.04
CA ALA A 270 -0.52 -19.30 -1.44
C ALA A 270 0.35 -19.70 -0.23
N LEU A 271 0.28 -18.98 0.88
CA LEU A 271 0.94 -19.31 2.15
C LEU A 271 0.13 -20.32 3.01
N GLY A 272 -1.06 -20.69 2.58
CA GLY A 272 -1.94 -21.64 3.29
C GLY A 272 -2.82 -20.99 4.37
N LEU A 273 -2.92 -19.64 4.39
CA LEU A 273 -3.82 -18.90 5.25
C LEU A 273 -5.20 -18.76 4.59
N ARG A 274 -6.22 -18.56 5.40
CA ARG A 274 -7.53 -18.17 4.88
C ARG A 274 -7.46 -16.74 4.33
N ALA A 275 -8.09 -16.51 3.19
CA ALA A 275 -8.21 -15.20 2.57
C ALA A 275 -9.69 -14.80 2.55
N HIS A 276 -10.00 -13.64 3.12
CA HIS A 276 -11.37 -13.13 3.19
C HIS A 276 -11.46 -11.77 2.54
N ALA A 277 -12.11 -11.72 1.37
CA ALA A 277 -12.47 -10.47 0.72
C ALA A 277 -13.79 -9.95 1.32
N LEU A 278 -13.81 -8.71 1.79
CA LEU A 278 -15.03 -8.08 2.31
C LEU A 278 -16.06 -7.82 1.18
N ASP A 279 -15.59 -7.63 -0.04
CA ASP A 279 -16.44 -7.67 -1.24
C ASP A 279 -15.84 -8.64 -2.27
N GLU A 280 -16.46 -9.82 -2.41
CA GLU A 280 -16.02 -10.84 -3.38
C GLU A 280 -16.02 -10.32 -4.82
N ARG A 281 -16.90 -9.38 -5.15
CA ARG A 281 -16.98 -8.80 -6.50
C ARG A 281 -15.76 -7.93 -6.82
N LEU A 282 -15.12 -7.31 -5.81
CA LEU A 282 -13.87 -6.59 -5.97
C LEU A 282 -12.69 -7.56 -6.09
N SER A 283 -12.69 -8.65 -5.33
CA SER A 283 -11.62 -9.66 -5.37
C SER A 283 -11.48 -10.31 -6.75
N HIS A 284 -12.56 -10.36 -7.52
CA HIS A 284 -12.56 -10.79 -8.93
C HIS A 284 -11.97 -9.74 -9.89
N GLY A 285 -11.60 -8.55 -9.41
CA GLY A 285 -10.88 -7.54 -10.20
C GLY A 285 -9.48 -7.96 -10.66
N PHE A 286 -8.95 -9.07 -10.13
CA PHE A 286 -7.87 -9.86 -10.72
C PHE A 286 -8.40 -11.24 -11.15
N PRO A 287 -9.34 -11.33 -12.12
CA PRO A 287 -9.43 -12.57 -12.80
C PRO A 287 -8.05 -12.73 -13.45
N VAL A 288 -7.40 -13.84 -13.17
CA VAL A 288 -6.50 -14.42 -14.16
C VAL A 288 -7.45 -14.77 -15.31
N ARG A 289 -7.83 -13.76 -16.09
CA ARG A 289 -8.61 -13.99 -17.30
C ARG A 289 -7.77 -14.92 -18.13
N SER A 290 -8.38 -15.86 -18.78
CA SER A 290 -7.73 -16.87 -19.64
C SER A 290 -6.79 -16.25 -20.71
N GLU A 291 -6.91 -14.96 -20.96
CA GLU A 291 -6.10 -14.17 -21.90
C GLU A 291 -4.75 -13.71 -21.33
N TYR A 292 -4.56 -13.76 -19.99
CA TYR A 292 -3.29 -13.41 -19.36
C TYR A 292 -2.44 -14.64 -19.10
N MET A 293 -1.15 -14.52 -19.43
CA MET A 293 -0.11 -15.49 -19.07
C MET A 293 0.67 -14.96 -17.87
N SER A 294 1.05 -15.83 -16.95
CA SER A 294 1.98 -15.51 -15.87
C SER A 294 3.39 -15.76 -16.35
N LEU A 295 4.20 -14.72 -16.40
CA LEU A 295 5.61 -14.76 -16.82
C LEU A 295 6.50 -14.08 -15.78
N THR A 296 7.74 -14.56 -15.66
CA THR A 296 8.77 -13.73 -15.02
C THR A 296 9.17 -12.58 -15.96
N LEU A 297 9.65 -11.48 -15.40
CA LEU A 297 10.20 -10.42 -16.25
C LEU A 297 11.33 -10.93 -17.13
N GLN A 298 12.14 -11.87 -16.62
CA GLN A 298 13.23 -12.47 -17.37
C GLN A 298 12.71 -13.29 -18.57
N ASP A 299 11.67 -14.11 -18.38
CA ASP A 299 11.04 -14.86 -19.48
C ASP A 299 10.44 -13.92 -20.53
N LEU A 300 9.81 -12.83 -20.09
CA LEU A 300 9.26 -11.82 -21.00
C LEU A 300 10.37 -11.17 -21.83
N VAL A 301 11.48 -10.78 -21.21
CA VAL A 301 12.64 -10.19 -21.93
C VAL A 301 13.23 -11.20 -22.92
N GLN A 302 13.44 -12.45 -22.49
CA GLN A 302 13.95 -13.52 -23.37
C GLN A 302 13.04 -13.75 -24.58
N ALA A 303 11.71 -13.66 -24.40
CA ALA A 303 10.75 -13.79 -25.50
C ALA A 303 10.95 -12.76 -26.63
N PHE A 304 11.45 -11.59 -26.32
CA PHE A 304 11.66 -10.51 -27.30
C PHE A 304 13.10 -10.43 -27.83
N VAL A 305 14.06 -11.13 -27.19
CA VAL A 305 15.43 -11.24 -27.70
C VAL A 305 15.48 -12.41 -28.71
N ALA A 306 15.25 -12.07 -29.98
CA ALA A 306 15.44 -13.05 -31.07
C ALA A 306 16.92 -13.43 -31.15
N ASP A 307 17.19 -14.74 -31.44
CA ASP A 307 18.47 -15.27 -31.87
C ASP A 307 19.66 -15.31 -30.88
N GLY A 308 19.41 -15.60 -29.59
CA GLY A 308 20.50 -16.04 -28.67
C GLY A 308 21.55 -14.98 -28.30
N GLY A 309 21.26 -13.70 -28.58
CA GLY A 309 22.07 -12.57 -28.09
C GLY A 309 21.96 -12.44 -26.54
N PRO A 310 22.95 -11.89 -25.86
CA PRO A 310 22.78 -11.56 -24.46
C PRO A 310 21.59 -10.62 -24.32
N PRO A 311 20.71 -10.84 -23.33
CA PRO A 311 19.54 -9.99 -23.14
C PRO A 311 20.02 -8.54 -22.99
N ALA A 312 19.62 -7.70 -23.95
CA ALA A 312 19.86 -6.27 -23.87
C ALA A 312 19.15 -5.78 -22.61
N GLY A 313 19.90 -5.36 -21.59
CA GLY A 313 19.30 -4.79 -20.39
C GLY A 313 19.48 -5.56 -19.09
N GLN A 314 20.35 -6.55 -19.00
CA GLN A 314 20.71 -7.14 -17.68
C GLN A 314 21.09 -6.07 -16.65
N GLY A 315 21.73 -4.96 -17.07
CA GLY A 315 22.00 -3.80 -16.21
C GLY A 315 20.78 -2.96 -15.83
N MET A 316 19.61 -3.18 -16.43
CA MET A 316 18.36 -2.47 -16.14
C MET A 316 17.47 -3.22 -15.14
N LEU A 317 17.69 -4.52 -14.92
CA LEU A 317 16.94 -5.31 -13.94
C LEU A 317 16.99 -4.71 -12.53
N PRO A 318 18.17 -4.30 -11.99
CA PRO A 318 18.26 -3.66 -10.68
C PRO A 318 17.43 -2.37 -10.60
N ARG A 319 17.37 -1.59 -11.69
CA ARG A 319 16.55 -0.37 -11.75
C ARG A 319 15.05 -0.68 -11.73
N LEU A 320 14.63 -1.77 -12.38
CA LEU A 320 13.24 -2.21 -12.30
C LEU A 320 12.89 -2.73 -10.90
N GLU A 321 13.77 -3.50 -10.28
CA GLU A 321 13.60 -3.95 -8.88
C GLU A 321 13.47 -2.77 -7.92
N GLU A 322 14.25 -1.71 -8.13
CA GLU A 322 14.13 -0.46 -7.37
C GLU A 322 12.78 0.21 -7.60
N LEU A 323 12.31 0.29 -8.85
CA LEU A 323 11.04 0.93 -9.21
C LEU A 323 9.81 0.16 -8.72
N PHE A 324 9.83 -1.17 -8.76
CA PHE A 324 8.75 -2.02 -8.25
C PHE A 324 8.83 -2.30 -6.75
N GLY A 325 9.94 -1.94 -6.12
CA GLY A 325 10.31 -2.40 -4.79
C GLY A 325 10.98 -3.78 -4.85
N ARG A 326 11.89 -4.04 -3.93
CA ARG A 326 12.55 -5.35 -3.84
C ARG A 326 11.53 -6.43 -3.55
N PRO A 327 11.65 -7.62 -4.17
CA PRO A 327 10.83 -8.76 -3.80
C PRO A 327 10.90 -9.03 -2.31
N ALA A 328 9.78 -9.37 -1.71
CA ALA A 328 9.69 -9.62 -0.26
C ALA A 328 10.64 -10.71 0.25
N ALA A 329 11.08 -11.62 -0.64
CA ALA A 329 12.03 -12.67 -0.29
C ALA A 329 13.43 -12.16 0.08
N ASP A 330 13.82 -10.98 -0.43
CA ASP A 330 15.06 -10.30 -0.06
C ASP A 330 14.88 -9.30 1.10
N ALA A 331 13.64 -9.07 1.52
CA ALA A 331 13.38 -8.24 2.68
C ALA A 331 13.99 -8.92 3.92
N HIS A 332 15.10 -8.39 4.40
CA HIS A 332 15.76 -8.76 5.65
C HIS A 332 14.90 -8.53 6.89
N ALA A 333 13.61 -8.30 6.72
CA ALA A 333 12.70 -7.82 7.73
C ALA A 333 11.52 -8.77 7.99
N LEU A 334 11.80 -10.08 8.04
CA LEU A 334 10.85 -11.01 8.65
C LEU A 334 10.94 -10.98 10.19
N ASP A 335 11.88 -10.20 10.74
CA ASP A 335 11.94 -9.96 12.17
C ASP A 335 10.81 -9.00 12.56
N LEU A 336 10.00 -9.42 13.51
CA LEU A 336 8.99 -8.58 14.10
C LEU A 336 9.68 -7.57 15.00
N ARG A 337 9.43 -6.27 14.75
CA ARG A 337 10.20 -5.17 15.35
C ARG A 337 9.37 -4.30 16.29
N GLU A 338 8.06 -4.50 16.33
CA GLU A 338 7.23 -3.72 17.24
C GLU A 338 7.60 -4.00 18.69
N THR A 339 7.76 -2.92 19.43
CA THR A 339 8.07 -2.93 20.86
C THR A 339 7.02 -2.11 21.60
N ALA A 340 7.01 -2.22 22.92
CA ALA A 340 6.16 -1.46 23.81
C ALA A 340 6.98 -0.88 24.96
N ALA A 341 6.68 0.34 25.38
CA ALA A 341 7.25 0.92 26.58
C ALA A 341 6.47 0.45 27.82
N VAL A 342 7.16 0.18 28.91
CA VAL A 342 6.51 -0.02 30.19
C VAL A 342 5.94 1.32 30.67
N ILE A 343 4.66 1.34 31.03
CA ILE A 343 4.05 2.54 31.62
C ILE A 343 4.68 2.79 32.99
N THR A 344 5.28 3.96 33.14
CA THR A 344 5.84 4.45 34.40
C THR A 344 5.11 5.70 34.83
N THR A 345 4.98 5.91 36.13
CA THR A 345 4.40 7.15 36.67
C THR A 345 5.27 8.36 36.36
N GLY A 346 4.63 9.51 36.11
CA GLY A 346 5.28 10.77 35.83
C GLY A 346 5.34 11.11 34.35
N ARG A 347 6.05 12.21 34.04
CA ARG A 347 6.15 12.77 32.69
C ARG A 347 7.44 12.34 32.02
N LEU A 348 7.30 11.77 30.80
CA LEU A 348 8.39 11.48 29.90
C LEU A 348 8.28 12.40 28.66
N THR A 349 9.37 13.04 28.26
CA THR A 349 9.39 13.82 27.02
C THR A 349 9.33 12.88 25.81
N GLY A 350 8.85 13.37 24.66
CA GLY A 350 8.80 12.55 23.43
C GLY A 350 10.19 12.09 22.94
N ALA A 351 11.27 12.73 23.44
CA ALA A 351 12.65 12.34 23.19
C ALA A 351 13.23 11.38 24.25
N ASP A 352 12.52 11.10 25.34
CA ASP A 352 13.02 10.22 26.41
C ASP A 352 13.29 8.80 25.88
N PRO A 353 14.50 8.24 26.10
CA PRO A 353 14.82 6.90 25.63
C PRO A 353 13.87 5.81 26.14
N ARG A 354 13.29 5.96 27.33
CA ARG A 354 12.32 5.01 27.91
C ARG A 354 11.00 4.98 27.14
N LEU A 355 10.65 6.09 26.44
CA LEU A 355 9.44 6.19 25.62
C LEU A 355 9.66 5.67 24.19
N GLN A 356 10.93 5.55 23.73
CA GLN A 356 11.21 5.13 22.36
C GLN A 356 10.55 3.79 21.97
N PRO A 357 10.51 2.76 22.81
CA PRO A 357 9.84 1.50 22.50
C PRO A 357 8.32 1.63 22.29
N ALA A 358 7.70 2.72 22.76
CA ALA A 358 6.26 2.93 22.59
C ALA A 358 5.87 3.33 21.16
N PHE A 359 6.78 3.91 20.40
CA PHE A 359 6.43 4.45 19.08
C PHE A 359 6.24 3.34 18.04
N GLY A 360 4.99 3.03 17.73
CA GLY A 360 4.59 2.11 16.67
C GLY A 360 4.42 2.79 15.31
N HIS A 361 3.32 2.49 14.63
CA HIS A 361 3.01 3.04 13.30
C HIS A 361 2.92 4.57 13.30
N GLY A 362 3.37 5.17 12.21
CA GLY A 362 3.04 6.54 11.84
C GLY A 362 3.95 7.63 12.41
N TRP A 363 5.12 7.32 12.96
CA TRP A 363 6.05 8.32 13.50
C TRP A 363 7.35 8.43 12.71
N TYR A 364 7.86 9.66 12.60
CA TYR A 364 9.24 9.92 12.16
C TYR A 364 10.26 9.62 13.28
N GLY A 365 11.52 9.75 12.97
CA GLY A 365 12.60 9.66 13.95
C GLY A 365 12.49 10.68 15.07
N VAL A 366 13.19 10.45 16.19
CA VAL A 366 13.22 11.31 17.37
C VAL A 366 13.92 12.63 17.06
N GLU A 367 13.35 13.74 17.58
CA GLU A 367 13.94 15.07 17.63
C GLU A 367 14.15 15.48 19.11
N ALA A 368 14.96 16.51 19.37
CA ALA A 368 15.31 16.92 20.74
C ALA A 368 14.10 17.24 21.64
N TRP A 369 12.98 17.64 21.06
CA TRP A 369 11.75 18.05 21.77
C TRP A 369 10.66 16.95 21.74
N GLY A 370 10.75 15.95 20.86
CA GLY A 370 9.71 14.93 20.67
C GLY A 370 9.70 14.31 19.29
N ARG A 371 8.51 14.06 18.74
CA ARG A 371 8.34 13.46 17.39
C ARG A 371 7.19 14.08 16.62
N TRP A 372 7.33 14.07 15.30
CA TRP A 372 6.25 14.31 14.36
C TRP A 372 5.65 13.00 13.86
N SER A 373 4.33 12.97 13.64
CA SER A 373 3.73 11.88 12.88
C SER A 373 3.95 12.08 11.38
N ALA A 374 4.23 10.96 10.70
CA ALA A 374 4.33 10.85 9.25
C ALA A 374 2.98 10.51 8.60
N SER A 375 2.02 10.09 9.42
CA SER A 375 0.71 9.54 9.08
C SER A 375 -0.38 10.33 9.80
N ARG A 376 -1.64 10.19 9.33
CA ARG A 376 -2.82 10.67 10.09
C ARG A 376 -2.95 9.98 11.44
N VAL A 377 -2.51 8.72 11.53
CA VAL A 377 -2.56 7.95 12.76
C VAL A 377 -1.16 7.74 13.30
N GLY A 378 -0.91 8.28 14.48
CA GLY A 378 0.27 7.99 15.29
C GLY A 378 -0.07 6.99 16.38
N VAL A 379 0.68 5.89 16.48
CA VAL A 379 0.42 4.80 17.41
C VAL A 379 1.44 4.77 18.53
N LEU A 380 0.96 4.60 19.76
CA LEU A 380 1.78 4.41 20.94
C LEU A 380 1.42 3.07 21.58
N ASN A 381 2.41 2.20 21.76
CA ASN A 381 2.28 0.86 22.34
C ASN A 381 2.86 0.83 23.75
N PHE A 382 2.10 0.38 24.71
CA PHE A 382 2.51 0.30 26.10
C PHE A 382 2.25 -1.08 26.69
N THR A 383 3.09 -1.45 27.65
CA THR A 383 2.81 -2.58 28.55
C THR A 383 2.15 -2.03 29.82
N TRP A 384 0.99 -2.59 30.20
CA TRP A 384 0.26 -2.19 31.38
C TRP A 384 1.09 -2.45 32.64
N PRO A 385 1.14 -1.52 33.62
CA PRO A 385 2.16 -1.54 34.68
C PRO A 385 2.01 -2.71 35.63
N ASP A 386 0.79 -3.07 36.05
CA ASP A 386 0.54 -4.21 36.92
C ASP A 386 -0.92 -4.72 36.83
N SER A 387 -1.15 -5.92 37.37
CA SER A 387 -2.46 -6.56 37.32
C SER A 387 -3.52 -5.92 38.22
N ARG A 388 -3.14 -5.09 39.17
CA ARG A 388 -4.04 -4.47 40.18
C ARG A 388 -4.62 -3.15 39.69
N THR A 389 -3.87 -2.43 38.89
CA THR A 389 -4.30 -1.16 38.30
C THR A 389 -5.39 -1.38 37.27
N GLN A 390 -6.58 -0.83 37.48
CA GLN A 390 -7.74 -0.98 36.58
C GLN A 390 -7.90 0.19 35.59
N ALA A 391 -7.44 1.36 35.96
CA ALA A 391 -7.45 2.55 35.10
C ALA A 391 -6.24 3.43 35.38
N LEU A 392 -5.86 4.22 34.39
CA LEU A 392 -4.79 5.21 34.48
C LEU A 392 -5.27 6.54 33.90
N ASP A 393 -4.96 7.62 34.57
CA ASP A 393 -5.10 8.95 34.00
C ASP A 393 -3.84 9.30 33.19
N MET A 394 -4.04 9.65 31.93
CA MET A 394 -2.96 9.98 31.01
C MET A 394 -3.09 11.42 30.51
N ALA A 395 -1.94 12.05 30.30
CA ALA A 395 -1.84 13.32 29.60
C ALA A 395 -0.80 13.25 28.49
N LEU A 396 -1.17 13.75 27.31
CA LEU A 396 -0.28 13.83 26.15
C LEU A 396 -0.10 15.30 25.76
N GLY A 397 1.13 15.73 25.53
CA GLY A 397 1.43 17.02 24.92
C GLY A 397 1.41 16.89 23.39
N VAL A 398 0.33 17.34 22.76
CA VAL A 398 0.11 17.14 21.31
C VAL A 398 -0.10 18.50 20.63
N GLY A 399 0.57 18.68 19.49
CA GLY A 399 0.38 19.82 18.59
C GLY A 399 0.21 19.38 17.15
N ALA A 400 0.05 20.35 16.25
CA ALA A 400 0.07 20.14 14.82
C ALA A 400 0.68 21.39 14.16
N LEU A 401 1.06 21.30 12.88
CA LEU A 401 1.45 22.50 12.13
C LEU A 401 0.31 23.53 12.14
N PRO A 402 0.65 24.85 12.20
CA PRO A 402 -0.34 25.91 12.15
C PRO A 402 -1.32 25.75 10.99
N ARG A 403 -2.60 25.97 11.25
CA ARG A 403 -3.69 25.84 10.26
C ARG A 403 -4.59 27.07 10.31
N THR A 404 -5.31 27.30 9.23
CA THR A 404 -6.28 28.39 9.18
C THR A 404 -7.45 28.12 10.14
N ALA A 405 -8.07 29.19 10.65
CA ALA A 405 -9.23 29.09 11.52
C ALA A 405 -10.44 28.38 10.84
N ALA A 406 -10.52 28.43 9.50
CA ALA A 406 -11.55 27.76 8.72
C ALA A 406 -11.41 26.21 8.71
N LYS A 407 -10.20 25.70 8.96
CA LYS A 407 -9.93 24.25 9.06
C LYS A 407 -9.05 23.95 10.27
N PRO A 408 -9.58 24.09 11.50
CA PRO A 408 -8.80 23.85 12.69
C PRO A 408 -8.37 22.38 12.75
N ALA A 409 -7.16 22.15 13.24
CA ALA A 409 -6.70 20.79 13.52
C ALA A 409 -7.51 20.21 14.69
N ALA A 410 -7.83 18.95 14.64
CA ALA A 410 -8.39 18.20 15.75
C ALA A 410 -7.65 16.88 15.88
N VAL A 411 -7.62 16.33 17.08
CA VAL A 411 -7.07 15.01 17.38
C VAL A 411 -8.12 14.19 18.11
N GLU A 412 -8.19 12.92 17.76
CA GLU A 412 -8.97 11.90 18.46
C GLU A 412 -8.00 10.89 19.06
N VAL A 413 -8.22 10.51 20.31
CA VAL A 413 -7.47 9.45 21.00
C VAL A 413 -8.36 8.23 21.10
N TRP A 414 -7.86 7.11 20.59
CA TRP A 414 -8.59 5.86 20.52
C TRP A 414 -7.84 4.75 21.23
N SER A 415 -8.59 3.81 21.84
CA SER A 415 -8.07 2.56 22.39
C SER A 415 -9.19 1.51 22.46
N GLY A 416 -8.90 0.28 22.03
CA GLY A 416 -9.81 -0.87 22.11
C GLY A 416 -11.21 -0.59 21.52
N GLY A 417 -11.28 0.02 20.34
CA GLY A 417 -12.53 0.35 19.66
C GLY A 417 -13.28 1.57 20.19
N ARG A 418 -12.74 2.25 21.21
CA ARG A 418 -13.40 3.40 21.85
C ARG A 418 -12.63 4.69 21.64
N MET A 419 -13.33 5.74 21.27
CA MET A 419 -12.79 7.08 21.31
C MET A 419 -12.79 7.59 22.75
N LEU A 420 -11.57 7.82 23.29
CA LEU A 420 -11.37 8.29 24.67
C LEU A 420 -11.50 9.81 24.76
N LEU A 421 -11.03 10.51 23.73
CA LEU A 421 -11.04 11.97 23.70
C LEU A 421 -11.10 12.45 22.24
N ARG A 422 -11.79 13.58 22.02
CA ARG A 422 -11.67 14.40 20.82
C ARG A 422 -11.45 15.85 21.23
N GLN A 423 -10.39 16.47 20.76
CA GLN A 423 -10.02 17.84 21.10
C GLN A 423 -9.56 18.64 19.89
N ARG A 424 -9.96 19.89 19.80
CA ARG A 424 -9.37 20.84 18.85
C ARG A 424 -7.98 21.26 19.33
N LEU A 425 -7.04 21.30 18.41
CA LEU A 425 -5.68 21.77 18.67
C LEU A 425 -5.58 23.28 18.42
N SER A 426 -4.58 23.90 19.01
CA SER A 426 -4.33 25.33 18.81
C SER A 426 -4.01 25.64 17.34
N ALA A 427 -4.60 26.70 16.80
CA ALA A 427 -4.41 27.10 15.41
C ALA A 427 -2.99 27.62 15.12
N ASP A 428 -2.31 28.12 16.14
CA ASP A 428 -0.92 28.63 16.06
C ASP A 428 0.15 27.52 16.14
N GLY A 429 -0.29 26.26 16.35
CA GLY A 429 0.61 25.12 16.46
C GLY A 429 1.15 24.88 17.88
N THR A 430 0.78 25.70 18.86
CA THR A 430 1.19 25.49 20.26
C THR A 430 0.66 24.15 20.77
N PRO A 431 1.51 23.28 21.38
CA PRO A 431 1.05 21.99 21.91
C PRO A 431 -0.03 22.14 22.98
N SER A 432 -1.09 21.37 22.83
CA SER A 432 -2.18 21.25 23.79
C SER A 432 -1.95 20.03 24.70
N THR A 433 -2.40 20.11 25.94
CA THR A 433 -2.42 18.95 26.84
C THR A 433 -3.73 18.22 26.68
N LEU A 434 -3.67 16.96 26.21
CA LEU A 434 -4.81 16.05 26.12
C LEU A 434 -4.86 15.22 27.42
N ARG A 435 -5.98 15.28 28.16
CA ARG A 435 -6.17 14.49 29.40
C ARG A 435 -7.33 13.53 29.22
N PHE A 436 -7.12 12.26 29.54
CA PHE A 436 -8.11 11.20 29.42
C PHE A 436 -7.77 10.03 30.35
N ALA A 437 -8.78 9.27 30.73
CA ALA A 437 -8.63 8.01 31.45
C ALA A 437 -8.58 6.84 30.47
N VAL A 438 -7.71 5.87 30.76
CA VAL A 438 -7.60 4.61 30.02
C VAL A 438 -7.88 3.47 30.98
N SER A 439 -8.83 2.61 30.62
CA SER A 439 -9.09 1.39 31.36
C SER A 439 -8.09 0.29 30.97
N ARG A 440 -7.84 -0.62 31.89
CA ARG A 440 -7.01 -1.78 31.64
C ARG A 440 -7.54 -2.56 30.41
N PRO A 441 -6.66 -2.96 29.49
CA PRO A 441 -7.07 -3.78 28.35
C PRO A 441 -7.69 -5.11 28.83
N ALA A 442 -8.82 -5.48 28.22
CA ALA A 442 -9.52 -6.71 28.58
C ALA A 442 -8.69 -7.98 28.31
N ARG A 443 -7.74 -7.90 27.39
CA ARG A 443 -6.91 -9.00 26.93
C ARG A 443 -5.42 -8.69 27.17
N GLY A 444 -4.93 -9.12 28.32
CA GLY A 444 -3.52 -9.04 28.64
C GLY A 444 -3.04 -7.67 29.12
N GLU A 445 -1.72 -7.44 28.98
CA GLU A 445 -1.04 -6.26 29.51
C GLU A 445 -0.68 -5.23 28.40
N ALA A 446 -1.03 -5.50 27.13
CA ALA A 446 -0.70 -4.63 26.03
C ALA A 446 -1.80 -3.56 25.83
N LEU A 447 -1.41 -2.30 25.84
CA LEU A 447 -2.24 -1.13 25.56
C LEU A 447 -1.74 -0.47 24.28
N GLN A 448 -2.65 -0.23 23.35
CA GLN A 448 -2.37 0.63 22.20
C GLN A 448 -3.23 1.88 22.25
N LEU A 449 -2.59 3.04 22.12
CA LEU A 449 -3.24 4.32 21.89
C LEU A 449 -3.02 4.72 20.44
N ALA A 450 -4.09 5.01 19.72
CA ALA A 450 -4.03 5.55 18.37
C ALA A 450 -4.52 7.02 18.39
N LEU A 451 -3.69 7.91 17.88
CA LEU A 451 -3.97 9.33 17.74
C LEU A 451 -4.33 9.63 16.30
N LEU A 452 -5.61 9.77 16.00
CA LEU A 452 -6.08 10.18 14.68
C LEU A 452 -6.06 11.71 14.57
N GLY A 453 -5.15 12.20 13.75
CA GLY A 453 -4.90 13.62 13.55
C GLY A 453 -5.34 14.13 12.18
N PRO A 454 -5.02 15.41 11.91
CA PRO A 454 -5.24 16.00 10.61
C PRO A 454 -4.32 15.40 9.55
N GLU A 455 -4.65 15.64 8.30
CA GLU A 455 -3.78 15.27 7.19
C GLU A 455 -2.37 15.90 7.34
N PRO A 456 -1.28 15.11 7.21
CA PRO A 456 0.07 15.64 7.24
C PRO A 456 0.32 16.67 6.14
N LEU A 457 0.95 17.79 6.49
CA LEU A 457 1.27 18.90 5.59
C LEU A 457 2.77 19.07 5.45
N LEU A 458 3.20 19.61 4.31
CA LEU A 458 4.56 20.16 4.20
C LEU A 458 4.69 21.39 5.09
N PRO A 459 5.71 21.49 5.96
CA PRO A 459 5.93 22.67 6.73
C PRO A 459 6.38 23.85 5.84
N PRO A 460 6.12 25.09 6.22
CA PRO A 460 6.68 26.25 5.52
C PRO A 460 8.22 26.22 5.59
N PRO A 461 8.91 26.75 4.57
CA PRO A 461 10.37 26.83 4.59
C PRO A 461 10.85 27.73 5.73
N VAL A 462 11.90 27.30 6.44
CA VAL A 462 12.53 28.07 7.52
C VAL A 462 13.95 28.41 7.09
N GLY A 463 14.30 29.69 7.11
CA GLY A 463 15.62 30.15 6.69
C GLY A 463 15.98 29.79 5.25
N GLY A 464 14.99 29.63 4.35
CA GLY A 464 15.18 29.22 2.96
C GLY A 464 15.35 27.70 2.77
N VAL A 465 15.33 26.91 3.83
CA VAL A 465 15.41 25.44 3.77
C VAL A 465 14.01 24.84 3.86
N GLN A 466 13.65 24.02 2.89
CA GLN A 466 12.40 23.29 2.86
C GLN A 466 12.57 21.90 3.50
N ASP A 467 11.82 21.63 4.58
CA ASP A 467 11.66 20.26 5.08
C ASP A 467 10.74 19.51 4.11
N SER A 468 11.22 18.44 3.52
CA SER A 468 10.48 17.62 2.56
C SER A 468 9.51 16.65 3.23
N ARG A 469 9.54 16.51 4.55
CA ARG A 469 8.64 15.63 5.30
C ARG A 469 7.23 16.23 5.38
N ARG A 470 6.23 15.42 5.21
CA ARG A 470 4.84 15.80 5.54
C ARG A 470 4.61 15.53 7.02
N LEU A 471 4.33 16.58 7.79
CA LEU A 471 4.20 16.53 9.25
C LEU A 471 2.72 16.57 9.65
N GLY A 472 2.30 15.61 10.47
CA GLY A 472 0.94 15.52 11.02
C GLY A 472 0.85 16.08 12.45
N LEU A 473 0.68 15.18 13.42
CA LEU A 473 0.70 15.51 14.84
C LEU A 473 2.13 15.58 15.37
N SER A 474 2.38 16.47 16.33
CA SER A 474 3.58 16.46 17.16
C SER A 474 3.26 15.86 18.53
N LEU A 475 4.17 15.05 19.08
CA LEU A 475 4.09 14.52 20.43
C LEU A 475 5.30 15.02 21.24
N SER A 476 5.07 15.87 22.23
CA SER A 476 6.12 16.44 23.05
C SER A 476 6.34 15.72 24.37
N TYR A 477 5.30 15.12 24.95
CA TYR A 477 5.41 14.30 26.16
C TYR A 477 4.24 13.32 26.34
N VAL A 478 4.49 12.31 27.14
CA VAL A 478 3.49 11.41 27.73
C VAL A 478 3.63 11.49 29.26
N GLU A 479 2.53 11.64 29.95
CA GLU A 479 2.48 11.69 31.42
C GLU A 479 1.40 10.73 31.90
N THR A 480 1.71 9.98 32.93
CA THR A 480 0.75 9.10 33.61
C THR A 480 0.66 9.49 35.09
N VAL A 481 -0.56 9.57 35.55
CA VAL A 481 -0.90 9.83 36.95
C VAL A 481 -1.52 8.55 37.52
N PRO A 482 -1.08 8.09 38.69
CA PRO A 482 -1.61 6.90 39.33
C PRO A 482 -3.09 7.00 39.63
#